data_e233dd6e05dad7d125a835a97f6f8a19
#
_entry.id   e233dd6e05dad7d125a835a97f6f8a19
#
_cell.length_a   1.000
_cell.length_b   1.000
_cell.length_c   1.000
_cell.angle_alpha   90.00
_cell.angle_beta   90.00
_cell.angle_gamma   90.00
#
_symmetry.space_group_name_H-M   'P 1'
#
loop_
_entity.id
_entity.type
_entity.pdbx_description
1 polymer ?
#
loop_
_entity_poly.entity_id
_entity_poly.type
_entity_poly.pdbx_seq_one_letter_code
_entity_poly.pdbx_strand_id
1 'polypeptide(L)'
;MVEQVRCLVTGATGYIGARLVPRLLDEGHEVRALARNPAKLSDVPWRDRAEVARGDLGELDSLIAAFDGIDVVYYLVHSMGSSDDFADEEARAVRNVVTAARRSGVRRIVYLSGLHPEGRKLSPHLESRKAVGEAVIGSGIETVVLQAGVVIGSGSASFEMIRHLTDRLPVMTTPKWVHNRIQPIAVRDVLYYLVAAATAPVPSSRTWDIGGPDVLEYGDMMRVYADVAGLGKRYLVVLPFLTPTIASLWVGTVTPIPPGLARPLIESLECDAVMRNHDIDGVIEPPPGGLTGYRQAVELALNRVMHGLPDATWSSVRSEPAEPLPSDPDWAGEIVYTDVQTAASTAPPEDVWKALEEKAGSRGRWRLVEQEPGLMMRLQVKTRAPGRQWLEVTLAPQERGTQYTQRSIFMPTGISGRLYWLVARPLHAAASRGLAREVVGTDR
;
A
#
# COMPACT_ATOMS: atom_id res chain seq x y z
N MET A 1 12.02 20.73 -20.59
CA MET A 1 10.57 20.49 -20.48
C MET A 1 10.38 19.00 -20.68
N VAL A 2 9.70 18.31 -19.75
CA VAL A 2 9.36 16.89 -19.93
C VAL A 2 8.34 16.81 -21.07
N GLU A 3 8.51 15.86 -21.99
CA GLU A 3 7.54 15.62 -23.06
C GLU A 3 6.21 15.20 -22.42
N GLN A 4 5.16 15.97 -22.69
CA GLN A 4 3.81 15.61 -22.22
C GLN A 4 3.29 14.47 -23.07
N VAL A 5 2.83 13.39 -22.43
CA VAL A 5 2.25 12.21 -23.09
C VAL A 5 0.91 11.85 -22.46
N ARG A 6 0.06 11.18 -23.24
CA ARG A 6 -1.20 10.63 -22.77
C ARG A 6 -1.00 9.18 -22.32
N CYS A 7 -1.17 8.95 -21.03
CA CYS A 7 -0.94 7.67 -20.37
C CYS A 7 -2.25 6.94 -20.10
N LEU A 8 -2.32 5.65 -20.42
CA LEU A 8 -3.39 4.77 -19.94
C LEU A 8 -2.83 3.87 -18.84
N VAL A 9 -3.49 3.87 -17.67
CA VAL A 9 -3.10 3.03 -16.53
C VAL A 9 -4.10 1.90 -16.37
N THR A 10 -3.69 0.67 -16.74
CA THR A 10 -4.45 -0.52 -16.37
C THR A 10 -4.21 -0.86 -14.90
N GLY A 11 -5.21 -1.45 -14.24
CA GLY A 11 -5.09 -1.73 -12.81
C GLY A 11 -5.06 -0.47 -11.93
N ALA A 12 -5.70 0.62 -12.36
CA ALA A 12 -5.80 1.87 -11.62
C ALA A 12 -6.49 1.74 -10.23
N THR A 13 -7.24 0.67 -10.00
CA THR A 13 -7.83 0.32 -8.70
C THR A 13 -6.90 -0.51 -7.81
N GLY A 14 -5.72 -0.91 -8.32
CA GLY A 14 -4.73 -1.72 -7.60
C GLY A 14 -3.72 -0.86 -6.85
N TYR A 15 -2.90 -1.51 -6.02
CA TYR A 15 -1.95 -0.85 -5.11
C TYR A 15 -0.98 0.12 -5.82
N ILE A 16 -0.35 -0.31 -6.90
CA ILE A 16 0.60 0.53 -7.68
C ILE A 16 -0.16 1.51 -8.57
N GLY A 17 -1.17 1.04 -9.32
CA GLY A 17 -1.87 1.88 -10.29
C GLY A 17 -2.56 3.07 -9.67
N ALA A 18 -3.23 2.89 -8.53
CA ALA A 18 -3.91 3.98 -7.82
C ALA A 18 -2.95 5.07 -7.31
N ARG A 19 -1.68 4.69 -7.03
CA ARG A 19 -0.62 5.61 -6.61
C ARG A 19 0.16 6.21 -7.78
N LEU A 20 0.21 5.51 -8.91
CA LEU A 20 0.87 5.99 -10.12
C LEU A 20 0.08 7.12 -10.79
N VAL A 21 -1.25 6.98 -10.85
CA VAL A 21 -2.10 7.99 -11.51
C VAL A 21 -1.82 9.42 -11.04
N PRO A 22 -1.90 9.75 -9.74
CA PRO A 22 -1.62 11.11 -9.29
C PRO A 22 -0.18 11.55 -9.60
N ARG A 23 0.80 10.66 -9.56
CA ARG A 23 2.19 10.97 -9.88
C ARG A 23 2.38 11.38 -11.33
N LEU A 24 1.75 10.66 -12.25
CA LEU A 24 1.77 11.03 -13.68
C LEU A 24 1.10 12.37 -13.93
N LEU A 25 -0.02 12.65 -13.26
CA LEU A 25 -0.72 13.93 -13.32
C LEU A 25 0.14 15.09 -12.78
N ASP A 26 0.89 14.86 -11.69
CA ASP A 26 1.76 15.85 -11.07
C ASP A 26 2.99 16.18 -11.94
N GLU A 27 3.45 15.20 -12.75
CA GLU A 27 4.48 15.43 -13.78
C GLU A 27 3.95 16.11 -15.06
N GLY A 28 2.64 16.39 -15.12
CA GLY A 28 2.02 17.10 -16.23
C GLY A 28 1.55 16.21 -17.37
N HIS A 29 1.50 14.88 -17.20
CA HIS A 29 0.94 13.97 -18.20
C HIS A 29 -0.59 13.96 -18.14
N GLU A 30 -1.23 13.67 -19.26
CA GLU A 30 -2.66 13.32 -19.29
C GLU A 30 -2.84 11.85 -18.92
N VAL A 31 -3.81 11.55 -18.06
CA VAL A 31 -4.00 10.17 -17.59
C VAL A 31 -5.43 9.68 -17.80
N ARG A 32 -5.53 8.52 -18.44
CA ARG A 32 -6.75 7.71 -18.51
C ARG A 32 -6.60 6.48 -17.60
N ALA A 33 -7.43 6.40 -16.58
CA ALA A 33 -7.47 5.27 -15.65
C ALA A 33 -8.46 4.21 -16.15
N LEU A 34 -7.97 2.99 -16.42
CA LEU A 34 -8.81 1.88 -16.89
C LEU A 34 -9.30 1.05 -15.72
N ALA A 35 -10.61 0.84 -15.61
CA ALA A 35 -11.22 -0.01 -14.61
C ALA A 35 -12.37 -0.85 -15.18
N ARG A 36 -12.51 -2.11 -14.73
CA ARG A 36 -13.68 -2.95 -15.03
C ARG A 36 -14.96 -2.36 -14.45
N ASN A 37 -14.85 -1.81 -13.26
CA ASN A 37 -15.93 -1.10 -12.59
C ASN A 37 -15.46 0.32 -12.22
N PRO A 38 -15.80 1.36 -13.01
CA PRO A 38 -15.43 2.76 -12.76
C PRO A 38 -15.90 3.32 -11.40
N ALA A 39 -16.99 2.77 -10.83
CA ALA A 39 -17.50 3.21 -9.52
C ALA A 39 -16.49 2.98 -8.38
N LYS A 40 -15.53 2.08 -8.53
CA LYS A 40 -14.44 1.90 -7.56
C LYS A 40 -13.45 3.07 -7.51
N LEU A 41 -13.53 3.97 -8.48
CA LEU A 41 -12.71 5.17 -8.58
C LEU A 41 -13.50 6.45 -8.30
N SER A 42 -14.73 6.37 -7.74
CA SER A 42 -15.57 7.57 -7.44
C SER A 42 -14.95 8.45 -6.36
N ASP A 43 -14.32 7.82 -5.36
CA ASP A 43 -13.89 8.52 -4.12
C ASP A 43 -12.36 8.72 -4.06
N VAL A 44 -11.65 8.47 -5.17
CA VAL A 44 -10.20 8.72 -5.20
C VAL A 44 -9.89 10.20 -5.32
N PRO A 45 -8.87 10.74 -4.62
CA PRO A 45 -8.57 12.19 -4.59
C PRO A 45 -8.29 12.81 -5.96
N TRP A 46 -7.83 12.01 -6.93
CA TRP A 46 -7.47 12.46 -8.27
C TRP A 46 -8.60 12.29 -9.31
N ARG A 47 -9.82 11.92 -8.88
CA ARG A 47 -10.93 11.58 -9.79
C ARG A 47 -11.22 12.65 -10.84
N ASP A 48 -11.19 13.91 -10.44
CA ASP A 48 -11.53 15.03 -11.32
C ASP A 48 -10.36 15.48 -12.22
N ARG A 49 -9.17 14.93 -11.99
CA ARG A 49 -7.94 15.25 -12.75
C ARG A 49 -7.64 14.23 -13.84
N ALA A 50 -8.24 13.03 -13.79
CA ALA A 50 -8.00 11.94 -14.72
C ALA A 50 -9.28 11.51 -15.45
N GLU A 51 -9.14 11.12 -16.71
CA GLU A 51 -10.20 10.43 -17.42
C GLU A 51 -10.36 9.01 -16.87
N VAL A 52 -11.60 8.56 -16.64
CA VAL A 52 -11.87 7.18 -16.24
C VAL A 52 -12.60 6.44 -17.36
N ALA A 53 -11.97 5.40 -17.88
CA ALA A 53 -12.53 4.55 -18.91
C ALA A 53 -12.93 3.18 -18.35
N ARG A 54 -14.05 2.63 -18.84
CA ARG A 54 -14.43 1.25 -18.58
C ARG A 54 -13.73 0.34 -19.59
N GLY A 55 -13.10 -0.77 -19.10
CA GLY A 55 -12.55 -1.79 -19.96
C GLY A 55 -12.13 -3.03 -19.18
N ASP A 56 -12.19 -4.17 -19.85
CA ASP A 56 -11.78 -5.47 -19.35
C ASP A 56 -10.67 -6.03 -20.24
N LEU A 57 -9.56 -6.47 -19.65
CA LEU A 57 -8.43 -7.05 -20.41
C LEU A 57 -8.82 -8.35 -21.12
N GLY A 58 -9.88 -9.03 -20.66
CA GLY A 58 -10.48 -10.18 -21.33
C GLY A 58 -11.28 -9.84 -22.59
N GLU A 59 -11.66 -8.57 -22.79
CA GLU A 59 -12.58 -8.10 -23.84
C GLU A 59 -11.90 -7.09 -24.76
N LEU A 60 -11.42 -7.56 -25.93
CA LEU A 60 -10.64 -6.75 -26.87
C LEU A 60 -11.33 -5.45 -27.30
N ASP A 61 -12.62 -5.50 -27.59
CA ASP A 61 -13.35 -4.33 -28.09
C ASP A 61 -13.42 -3.21 -27.07
N SER A 62 -13.54 -3.56 -25.78
CA SER A 62 -13.51 -2.57 -24.70
C SER A 62 -12.14 -1.89 -24.57
N LEU A 63 -11.06 -2.61 -24.90
CA LEU A 63 -9.71 -2.06 -24.89
C LEU A 63 -9.44 -1.14 -26.08
N ILE A 64 -9.90 -1.49 -27.29
CA ILE A 64 -9.70 -0.65 -28.47
C ILE A 64 -10.27 0.75 -28.22
N ALA A 65 -11.48 0.84 -27.69
CA ALA A 65 -12.09 2.13 -27.34
C ALA A 65 -11.31 2.89 -26.27
N ALA A 66 -10.79 2.17 -25.25
CA ALA A 66 -10.04 2.78 -24.16
C ALA A 66 -8.63 3.24 -24.56
N PHE A 67 -8.03 2.64 -25.59
CA PHE A 67 -6.66 2.93 -26.06
C PHE A 67 -6.59 4.05 -27.10
N ASP A 68 -7.74 4.52 -27.59
CA ASP A 68 -7.78 5.60 -28.59
C ASP A 68 -7.09 6.87 -28.09
N GLY A 69 -6.13 7.38 -28.88
CA GLY A 69 -5.34 8.56 -28.56
C GLY A 69 -4.34 8.40 -27.41
N ILE A 70 -3.99 7.19 -27.01
CA ILE A 70 -3.00 6.91 -25.95
C ILE A 70 -1.60 6.76 -26.53
N ASP A 71 -0.62 7.42 -25.91
CA ASP A 71 0.81 7.30 -26.25
C ASP A 71 1.48 6.16 -25.47
N VAL A 72 1.22 6.08 -24.16
CA VAL A 72 1.90 5.15 -23.23
C VAL A 72 0.89 4.32 -22.46
N VAL A 73 1.05 3.01 -22.47
CA VAL A 73 0.22 2.08 -21.69
C VAL A 73 1.00 1.51 -20.52
N TYR A 74 0.52 1.70 -19.30
CA TYR A 74 1.00 1.02 -18.11
C TYR A 74 0.21 -0.27 -17.91
N TYR A 75 0.88 -1.40 -18.13
CA TYR A 75 0.30 -2.71 -17.87
C TYR A 75 0.62 -3.16 -16.45
N LEU A 76 -0.30 -2.93 -15.50
CA LEU A 76 -0.13 -3.18 -14.07
C LEU A 76 -1.10 -4.23 -13.52
N VAL A 77 -1.88 -4.87 -14.39
CA VAL A 77 -2.80 -5.95 -14.01
C VAL A 77 -2.09 -7.28 -14.09
N HIS A 78 -2.29 -8.13 -13.08
CA HIS A 78 -1.97 -9.54 -13.13
C HIS A 78 -3.01 -10.31 -12.32
N SER A 79 -3.38 -11.47 -12.82
CA SER A 79 -4.30 -12.36 -12.14
C SER A 79 -3.56 -13.06 -11.01
N MET A 80 -3.86 -12.69 -9.77
CA MET A 80 -3.43 -13.43 -8.58
C MET A 80 -4.57 -14.35 -8.15
N GLY A 81 -4.97 -15.27 -9.03
CA GLY A 81 -6.03 -16.24 -8.76
C GLY A 81 -5.48 -17.64 -8.51
N SER A 82 -6.23 -18.42 -7.75
CA SER A 82 -5.98 -19.85 -7.52
C SER A 82 -6.69 -20.75 -8.54
N SER A 83 -7.21 -20.18 -9.65
CA SER A 83 -7.83 -20.97 -10.73
C SER A 83 -6.74 -21.67 -11.53
N ASP A 84 -6.98 -22.90 -11.93
CA ASP A 84 -6.06 -23.66 -12.80
C ASP A 84 -5.89 -22.98 -14.18
N ASP A 85 -6.80 -22.05 -14.54
CA ASP A 85 -6.86 -21.33 -15.80
C ASP A 85 -6.18 -19.94 -15.78
N PHE A 86 -5.54 -19.53 -14.67
CA PHE A 86 -5.01 -18.16 -14.55
C PHE A 86 -3.95 -17.81 -15.63
N ALA A 87 -3.13 -18.79 -16.04
CA ALA A 87 -2.11 -18.60 -17.06
C ALA A 87 -2.72 -18.33 -18.43
N ASP A 88 -3.81 -19.00 -18.77
CA ASP A 88 -4.55 -18.79 -20.02
C ASP A 88 -5.29 -17.45 -20.02
N GLU A 89 -5.81 -17.05 -18.87
CA GLU A 89 -6.42 -15.73 -18.69
C GLU A 89 -5.40 -14.60 -18.88
N GLU A 90 -4.21 -14.71 -18.27
CA GLU A 90 -3.12 -13.74 -18.44
C GLU A 90 -2.62 -13.72 -19.89
N ALA A 91 -2.43 -14.89 -20.51
CA ALA A 91 -2.04 -14.98 -21.91
C ALA A 91 -3.06 -14.36 -22.86
N ARG A 92 -4.36 -14.50 -22.56
CA ARG A 92 -5.43 -13.82 -23.32
C ARG A 92 -5.41 -12.32 -23.09
N ALA A 93 -5.28 -11.89 -21.84
CA ALA A 93 -5.24 -10.47 -21.47
C ALA A 93 -4.08 -9.75 -22.17
N VAL A 94 -2.86 -10.29 -22.13
CA VAL A 94 -1.70 -9.66 -22.79
C VAL A 94 -1.86 -9.64 -24.32
N ARG A 95 -2.43 -10.68 -24.94
CA ARG A 95 -2.72 -10.66 -26.38
C ARG A 95 -3.71 -9.56 -26.75
N ASN A 96 -4.75 -9.36 -25.95
CA ASN A 96 -5.73 -8.30 -26.17
C ASN A 96 -5.10 -6.91 -26.02
N VAL A 97 -4.30 -6.70 -24.96
CA VAL A 97 -3.59 -5.43 -24.72
C VAL A 97 -2.65 -5.11 -25.90
N VAL A 98 -1.82 -6.07 -26.33
CA VAL A 98 -0.91 -5.87 -27.47
C VAL A 98 -1.69 -5.58 -28.76
N THR A 99 -2.80 -6.28 -28.99
CA THR A 99 -3.65 -6.06 -30.16
C THR A 99 -4.28 -4.68 -30.15
N ALA A 100 -4.85 -4.26 -29.02
CA ALA A 100 -5.43 -2.93 -28.85
C ALA A 100 -4.37 -1.83 -29.02
N ALA A 101 -3.22 -1.99 -28.36
CA ALA A 101 -2.12 -1.04 -28.45
C ALA A 101 -1.61 -0.83 -29.89
N ARG A 102 -1.44 -1.92 -30.64
CA ARG A 102 -1.06 -1.84 -32.09
C ARG A 102 -2.11 -1.13 -32.93
N ARG A 103 -3.40 -1.46 -32.74
CA ARG A 103 -4.50 -0.85 -33.52
C ARG A 103 -4.65 0.64 -33.21
N SER A 104 -4.41 1.06 -31.97
CA SER A 104 -4.55 2.46 -31.53
C SER A 104 -3.25 3.27 -31.72
N GLY A 105 -2.17 2.69 -32.23
CA GLY A 105 -0.92 3.40 -32.46
C GLY A 105 -0.16 3.78 -31.21
N VAL A 106 -0.33 3.02 -30.10
CA VAL A 106 0.41 3.21 -28.86
C VAL A 106 1.92 3.16 -29.12
N ARG A 107 2.65 4.13 -28.64
CA ARG A 107 4.10 4.25 -28.85
C ARG A 107 4.91 3.40 -27.89
N ARG A 108 4.45 3.28 -26.62
CA ARG A 108 5.19 2.59 -25.56
C ARG A 108 4.28 1.78 -24.64
N ILE A 109 4.81 0.63 -24.20
CA ILE A 109 4.23 -0.17 -23.13
C ILE A 109 5.22 -0.20 -21.97
N VAL A 110 4.76 0.16 -20.76
CA VAL A 110 5.50 0.01 -19.51
C VAL A 110 4.86 -1.11 -18.71
N TYR A 111 5.62 -2.16 -18.39
CA TYR A 111 5.15 -3.31 -17.63
C TYR A 111 5.94 -3.47 -16.33
N LEU A 112 5.25 -3.65 -15.22
CA LEU A 112 5.86 -3.93 -13.92
C LEU A 112 5.80 -5.42 -13.63
N SER A 113 6.95 -6.08 -13.58
CA SER A 113 7.14 -7.50 -13.30
C SER A 113 7.87 -7.72 -11.97
N GLY A 114 8.10 -8.99 -11.61
CA GLY A 114 8.88 -9.37 -10.43
C GLY A 114 10.29 -9.83 -10.78
N LEU A 115 11.27 -9.50 -9.93
CA LEU A 115 12.63 -10.04 -10.02
C LEU A 115 12.60 -11.56 -9.89
N HIS A 116 13.35 -12.21 -10.74
CA HIS A 116 13.56 -13.68 -10.71
C HIS A 116 14.93 -14.04 -11.27
N PRO A 117 15.56 -15.14 -10.77
CA PRO A 117 16.81 -15.63 -11.32
C PRO A 117 16.61 -16.24 -12.71
N GLU A 118 17.68 -16.23 -13.51
CA GLU A 118 17.73 -16.94 -14.78
C GLU A 118 18.19 -18.40 -14.59
N GLY A 119 17.78 -19.26 -15.52
CA GLY A 119 18.25 -20.66 -15.57
C GLY A 119 17.72 -21.57 -14.46
N ARG A 120 16.74 -21.13 -13.69
CA ARG A 120 16.06 -21.93 -12.67
C ARG A 120 14.58 -22.10 -12.98
N LYS A 121 13.98 -23.18 -12.48
CA LYS A 121 12.54 -23.35 -12.52
C LYS A 121 11.88 -22.28 -11.65
N LEU A 122 10.98 -21.52 -12.22
CA LEU A 122 10.21 -20.49 -11.53
C LEU A 122 8.91 -21.06 -10.98
N SER A 123 8.31 -20.35 -10.01
CA SER A 123 6.92 -20.62 -9.62
C SER A 123 5.97 -20.33 -10.78
N PRO A 124 4.80 -20.97 -10.85
CA PRO A 124 3.81 -20.69 -11.91
C PRO A 124 3.50 -19.20 -12.06
N HIS A 125 3.42 -18.49 -10.95
CA HIS A 125 3.20 -17.04 -10.92
C HIS A 125 4.35 -16.25 -11.58
N LEU A 126 5.61 -16.54 -11.25
CA LEU A 126 6.76 -15.87 -11.85
C LEU A 126 6.93 -16.25 -13.33
N GLU A 127 6.66 -17.51 -13.69
CA GLU A 127 6.68 -17.95 -15.09
C GLU A 127 5.65 -17.21 -15.94
N SER A 128 4.42 -17.03 -15.43
CA SER A 128 3.39 -16.25 -16.12
C SER A 128 3.82 -14.79 -16.30
N ARG A 129 4.39 -14.16 -15.27
CA ARG A 129 4.89 -12.77 -15.36
C ARG A 129 6.03 -12.63 -16.37
N LYS A 130 6.93 -13.60 -16.42
CA LYS A 130 7.99 -13.66 -17.43
C LYS A 130 7.39 -13.77 -18.84
N ALA A 131 6.44 -14.68 -19.05
CA ALA A 131 5.76 -14.84 -20.34
C ALA A 131 5.02 -13.58 -20.80
N VAL A 132 4.37 -12.85 -19.88
CA VAL A 132 3.77 -11.54 -20.17
C VAL A 132 4.85 -10.54 -20.60
N GLY A 133 5.97 -10.46 -19.89
CA GLY A 133 7.10 -9.61 -20.26
C GLY A 133 7.65 -9.90 -21.64
N GLU A 134 7.84 -11.18 -21.98
CA GLU A 134 8.28 -11.62 -23.30
C GLU A 134 7.25 -11.27 -24.40
N ALA A 135 5.96 -11.43 -24.11
CA ALA A 135 4.89 -11.12 -25.05
C ALA A 135 4.82 -9.61 -25.37
N VAL A 136 4.96 -8.73 -24.37
CA VAL A 136 4.96 -7.27 -24.62
C VAL A 136 6.24 -6.82 -25.33
N ILE A 137 7.42 -7.37 -24.99
CA ILE A 137 8.68 -7.11 -25.70
C ILE A 137 8.58 -7.55 -27.16
N GLY A 138 8.03 -8.74 -27.42
CA GLY A 138 7.80 -9.30 -28.76
C GLY A 138 6.69 -8.59 -29.56
N SER A 139 6.01 -7.62 -28.96
CA SER A 139 4.91 -6.90 -29.61
C SER A 139 5.34 -6.00 -30.78
N GLY A 140 6.60 -5.62 -30.87
CA GLY A 140 7.09 -4.61 -31.83
C GLY A 140 6.78 -3.17 -31.41
N ILE A 141 6.10 -2.95 -30.29
CA ILE A 141 5.92 -1.64 -29.67
C ILE A 141 7.09 -1.41 -28.71
N GLU A 142 7.60 -0.19 -28.61
CA GLU A 142 8.65 0.11 -27.64
C GLU A 142 8.20 -0.28 -26.23
N THR A 143 8.97 -1.12 -25.54
CA THR A 143 8.55 -1.72 -24.29
C THR A 143 9.62 -1.59 -23.22
N VAL A 144 9.20 -1.11 -22.03
CA VAL A 144 10.01 -1.07 -20.81
C VAL A 144 9.42 -2.05 -19.81
N VAL A 145 10.11 -3.18 -19.59
CA VAL A 145 9.73 -4.12 -18.52
C VAL A 145 10.57 -3.84 -17.29
N LEU A 146 9.98 -3.31 -16.23
CA LEU A 146 10.63 -3.11 -14.94
C LEU A 146 10.42 -4.34 -14.07
N GLN A 147 11.49 -5.04 -13.70
CA GLN A 147 11.44 -6.16 -12.76
C GLN A 147 11.80 -5.67 -11.37
N ALA A 148 10.84 -5.64 -10.47
CA ALA A 148 11.00 -5.16 -9.11
C ALA A 148 11.12 -6.32 -8.11
N GLY A 149 11.92 -6.11 -7.06
CA GLY A 149 11.89 -6.95 -5.86
C GLY A 149 10.58 -6.79 -5.08
N VAL A 150 10.59 -7.26 -3.83
CA VAL A 150 9.46 -7.07 -2.93
C VAL A 150 9.24 -5.58 -2.68
N VAL A 151 8.04 -5.10 -3.02
CA VAL A 151 7.68 -3.69 -2.84
C VAL A 151 7.30 -3.43 -1.39
N ILE A 152 8.01 -2.48 -0.76
CA ILE A 152 7.83 -2.09 0.63
C ILE A 152 7.00 -0.81 0.70
N GLY A 153 5.86 -0.91 1.35
CA GLY A 153 4.96 0.22 1.58
C GLY A 153 3.65 -0.25 2.19
N SER A 154 3.02 0.60 2.98
CA SER A 154 1.74 0.28 3.62
C SER A 154 0.67 -0.02 2.57
N GLY A 155 0.00 -1.16 2.68
CA GLY A 155 -0.96 -1.66 1.69
C GLY A 155 -0.39 -2.61 0.65
N SER A 156 0.94 -2.72 0.52
CA SER A 156 1.55 -3.76 -0.32
C SER A 156 1.35 -5.14 0.29
N ALA A 157 0.82 -6.08 -0.48
CA ALA A 157 0.53 -7.44 0.02
C ALA A 157 1.75 -8.12 0.63
N SER A 158 2.91 -7.99 0.02
CA SER A 158 4.17 -8.56 0.52
C SER A 158 4.61 -7.92 1.83
N PHE A 159 4.52 -6.59 1.94
CA PHE A 159 4.87 -5.88 3.16
C PHE A 159 3.87 -6.19 4.29
N GLU A 160 2.57 -6.24 3.99
CA GLU A 160 1.55 -6.58 4.98
C GLU A 160 1.71 -8.02 5.50
N MET A 161 2.17 -8.94 4.66
CA MET A 161 2.51 -10.30 5.10
C MET A 161 3.65 -10.28 6.13
N ILE A 162 4.74 -9.56 5.86
CA ILE A 162 5.85 -9.37 6.81
C ILE A 162 5.35 -8.74 8.10
N ARG A 163 4.56 -7.66 8.00
CA ARG A 163 3.95 -6.95 9.13
C ARG A 163 3.15 -7.90 10.00
N HIS A 164 2.13 -8.55 9.43
CA HIS A 164 1.20 -9.36 10.21
C HIS A 164 1.84 -10.59 10.83
N LEU A 165 2.78 -11.23 10.13
CA LEU A 165 3.55 -12.36 10.68
C LEU A 165 4.42 -11.89 11.85
N THR A 166 5.18 -10.83 11.66
CA THR A 166 6.12 -10.34 12.67
C THR A 166 5.41 -9.76 13.90
N ASP A 167 4.28 -9.06 13.70
CA ASP A 167 3.48 -8.52 14.80
C ASP A 167 2.88 -9.63 15.68
N ARG A 168 2.44 -10.72 15.06
CA ARG A 168 1.67 -11.76 15.74
C ARG A 168 2.53 -12.85 16.37
N LEU A 169 3.72 -13.10 15.82
CA LEU A 169 4.51 -14.27 16.16
C LEU A 169 5.87 -13.89 16.75
N PRO A 170 6.07 -14.03 18.07
CA PRO A 170 7.40 -13.91 18.69
C PRO A 170 8.36 -15.02 18.24
N VAL A 171 7.81 -16.22 17.98
CA VAL A 171 8.52 -17.36 17.42
C VAL A 171 7.82 -17.76 16.12
N MET A 172 8.55 -17.74 15.03
CA MET A 172 8.02 -18.04 13.69
C MET A 172 8.65 -19.34 13.18
N THR A 173 7.82 -20.31 12.84
CA THR A 173 8.24 -21.48 12.09
C THR A 173 8.29 -21.10 10.61
N THR A 174 9.46 -21.26 9.99
CA THR A 174 9.72 -20.82 8.63
C THR A 174 10.27 -21.96 7.76
N PRO A 175 9.95 -21.99 6.46
CA PRO A 175 10.62 -22.88 5.52
C PRO A 175 12.08 -22.46 5.26
N LYS A 176 12.84 -23.31 4.56
CA LYS A 176 14.25 -23.04 4.21
C LYS A 176 14.45 -21.76 3.39
N TRP A 177 13.47 -21.38 2.57
CA TRP A 177 13.55 -20.17 1.73
C TRP A 177 13.63 -18.86 2.50
N VAL A 178 13.45 -18.87 3.83
CA VAL A 178 13.66 -17.68 4.67
C VAL A 178 15.10 -17.14 4.56
N HIS A 179 16.05 -17.95 4.10
CA HIS A 179 17.44 -17.59 3.83
C HIS A 179 17.70 -17.18 2.38
N ASN A 180 16.68 -17.21 1.50
CA ASN A 180 16.83 -16.69 0.16
C ASN A 180 17.05 -15.18 0.20
N ARG A 181 17.93 -14.72 -0.71
CA ARG A 181 18.27 -13.29 -0.79
C ARG A 181 17.22 -12.54 -1.59
N ILE A 182 16.91 -11.37 -1.10
CA ILE A 182 15.96 -10.47 -1.72
C ILE A 182 16.50 -9.06 -1.72
N GLN A 183 16.20 -8.33 -2.77
CA GLN A 183 16.48 -6.90 -2.88
C GLN A 183 15.16 -6.13 -2.88
N PRO A 184 14.63 -5.76 -1.68
CA PRO A 184 13.38 -5.04 -1.57
C PRO A 184 13.51 -3.63 -2.14
N ILE A 185 12.41 -3.07 -2.60
CA ILE A 185 12.36 -1.71 -3.12
C ILE A 185 11.20 -0.93 -2.47
N ALA A 186 11.43 0.30 -2.07
CA ALA A 186 10.37 1.16 -1.56
C ALA A 186 9.34 1.50 -2.65
N VAL A 187 8.05 1.54 -2.31
CA VAL A 187 6.99 1.87 -3.27
C VAL A 187 7.21 3.22 -3.95
N ARG A 188 7.76 4.21 -3.23
CA ARG A 188 8.08 5.52 -3.78
C ARG A 188 9.12 5.44 -4.92
N ASP A 189 10.10 4.55 -4.78
CA ASP A 189 11.15 4.36 -5.77
C ASP A 189 10.63 3.59 -6.99
N VAL A 190 9.73 2.61 -6.78
CA VAL A 190 9.00 1.96 -7.88
C VAL A 190 8.20 2.98 -8.68
N LEU A 191 7.47 3.87 -7.99
CA LEU A 191 6.68 4.92 -8.65
C LEU A 191 7.57 5.90 -9.40
N TYR A 192 8.74 6.25 -8.86
CA TYR A 192 9.73 7.08 -9.55
C TYR A 192 10.17 6.47 -10.88
N TYR A 193 10.57 5.18 -10.87
CA TYR A 193 10.97 4.49 -12.10
C TYR A 193 9.80 4.35 -13.08
N LEU A 194 8.60 4.08 -12.62
CA LEU A 194 7.41 4.00 -13.48
C LEU A 194 7.12 5.33 -14.15
N VAL A 195 7.15 6.43 -13.43
CA VAL A 195 6.92 7.77 -13.99
C VAL A 195 8.00 8.11 -15.02
N ALA A 196 9.27 7.94 -14.66
CA ALA A 196 10.37 8.22 -15.58
C ALA A 196 10.32 7.34 -16.85
N ALA A 197 9.84 6.10 -16.75
CA ALA A 197 9.68 5.19 -17.88
C ALA A 197 8.70 5.67 -18.94
N ALA A 198 7.84 6.67 -18.65
CA ALA A 198 6.94 7.25 -19.66
C ALA A 198 7.70 7.83 -20.86
N THR A 199 8.82 8.51 -20.58
CA THR A 199 9.54 9.31 -21.58
C THR A 199 11.04 9.02 -21.65
N ALA A 200 11.58 8.18 -20.76
CA ALA A 200 13.01 7.84 -20.75
C ALA A 200 13.45 7.29 -22.13
N PRO A 201 14.58 7.75 -22.68
CA PRO A 201 15.10 7.25 -23.94
C PRO A 201 15.69 5.85 -23.76
N VAL A 202 14.93 4.81 -24.14
CA VAL A 202 15.40 3.42 -24.04
C VAL A 202 16.06 2.97 -25.34
N PRO A 203 17.24 2.34 -25.29
CA PRO A 203 17.96 1.91 -26.49
C PRO A 203 17.29 0.73 -27.21
N SER A 204 16.52 -0.05 -26.47
CA SER A 204 15.78 -1.23 -26.99
C SER A 204 14.71 -1.69 -26.02
N SER A 205 13.69 -2.37 -26.55
CA SER A 205 12.68 -3.06 -25.74
C SER A 205 13.33 -4.23 -25.00
N ARG A 206 13.38 -4.17 -23.70
CA ARG A 206 13.95 -5.23 -22.83
C ARG A 206 13.47 -5.12 -21.40
N THR A 207 13.91 -6.08 -20.62
CA THR A 207 13.75 -6.10 -19.16
C THR A 207 14.86 -5.31 -18.46
N TRP A 208 14.48 -4.54 -17.45
CA TRP A 208 15.33 -3.75 -16.58
C TRP A 208 15.07 -4.12 -15.13
N ASP A 209 16.11 -4.48 -14.40
CA ASP A 209 15.98 -4.80 -12.97
C ASP A 209 15.94 -3.51 -12.15
N ILE A 210 15.02 -3.42 -11.17
CA ILE A 210 14.95 -2.33 -10.19
C ILE A 210 14.86 -2.90 -8.78
N GLY A 211 15.64 -2.35 -7.85
CA GLY A 211 15.70 -2.78 -6.46
C GLY A 211 16.18 -1.66 -5.57
N GLY A 212 15.99 -1.77 -4.28
CA GLY A 212 16.56 -0.86 -3.30
C GLY A 212 18.07 -1.09 -3.11
N PRO A 213 18.73 -0.31 -2.23
CA PRO A 213 20.16 -0.42 -2.01
C PRO A 213 20.55 -1.66 -1.19
N ASP A 214 19.59 -2.28 -0.47
CA ASP A 214 19.87 -3.37 0.46
C ASP A 214 19.55 -4.74 -0.15
N VAL A 215 20.48 -5.68 0.02
CA VAL A 215 20.24 -7.11 -0.24
C VAL A 215 20.16 -7.82 1.10
N LEU A 216 19.03 -8.44 1.40
CA LEU A 216 18.70 -9.02 2.70
C LEU A 216 18.19 -10.45 2.54
N GLU A 217 18.22 -11.24 3.61
CA GLU A 217 17.38 -12.44 3.73
C GLU A 217 15.98 -12.06 4.22
N TYR A 218 14.97 -12.89 3.91
CA TYR A 218 13.62 -12.67 4.45
C TYR A 218 13.61 -12.61 5.98
N GLY A 219 14.44 -13.42 6.61
CA GLY A 219 14.62 -13.40 8.06
C GLY A 219 15.11 -12.05 8.59
N ASP A 220 16.01 -11.39 7.87
CA ASP A 220 16.53 -10.08 8.25
C ASP A 220 15.47 -8.99 8.06
N MET A 221 14.67 -9.07 6.99
CA MET A 221 13.55 -8.17 6.80
C MET A 221 12.58 -8.19 7.97
N MET A 222 12.24 -9.39 8.47
CA MET A 222 11.37 -9.54 9.64
C MET A 222 12.02 -8.99 10.93
N ARG A 223 13.33 -9.15 11.11
CA ARG A 223 14.06 -8.61 12.27
C ARG A 223 14.11 -7.08 12.24
N VAL A 224 14.44 -6.50 11.08
CA VAL A 224 14.46 -5.04 10.89
C VAL A 224 13.07 -4.46 11.11
N TYR A 225 12.02 -5.10 10.58
CA TYR A 225 10.65 -4.70 10.85
C TYR A 225 10.34 -4.70 12.35
N ALA A 226 10.69 -5.77 13.07
CA ALA A 226 10.43 -5.89 14.50
C ALA A 226 11.13 -4.79 15.30
N ASP A 227 12.36 -4.44 14.92
CA ASP A 227 13.13 -3.38 15.56
C ASP A 227 12.47 -2.00 15.34
N VAL A 228 12.12 -1.67 14.10
CA VAL A 228 11.44 -0.40 13.75
C VAL A 228 10.07 -0.29 14.41
N ALA A 229 9.31 -1.38 14.47
CA ALA A 229 8.00 -1.43 15.12
C ALA A 229 8.06 -1.45 16.65
N GLY A 230 9.27 -1.45 17.27
CA GLY A 230 9.44 -1.50 18.71
C GLY A 230 8.99 -2.83 19.34
N LEU A 231 9.05 -3.92 18.58
CA LEU A 231 8.69 -5.26 19.04
C LEU A 231 9.92 -5.91 19.71
N GLY A 232 9.68 -6.85 20.63
CA GLY A 232 10.75 -7.68 21.20
C GLY A 232 11.42 -8.58 20.14
N LYS A 233 12.51 -9.25 20.52
CA LYS A 233 13.24 -10.17 19.64
C LYS A 233 12.30 -11.20 18.99
N ARG A 234 12.53 -11.46 17.71
CA ARG A 234 11.82 -12.49 16.91
C ARG A 234 12.75 -13.66 16.66
N TYR A 235 12.26 -14.85 16.94
CA TYR A 235 13.01 -16.10 16.76
C TYR A 235 12.46 -16.82 15.52
N LEU A 236 13.34 -17.16 14.59
CA LEU A 236 13.01 -17.92 13.39
C LEU A 236 13.45 -19.37 13.60
N VAL A 237 12.52 -20.30 13.48
CA VAL A 237 12.78 -21.74 13.59
C VAL A 237 12.53 -22.36 12.22
N VAL A 238 13.60 -22.75 11.54
CA VAL A 238 13.52 -23.31 10.20
C VAL A 238 13.08 -24.77 10.27
N LEU A 239 11.93 -25.06 9.65
CA LEU A 239 11.40 -26.42 9.52
C LEU A 239 11.56 -26.89 8.08
N PRO A 240 12.43 -27.88 7.82
CA PRO A 240 12.79 -28.27 6.45
C PRO A 240 11.66 -28.94 5.65
N PHE A 241 10.59 -29.36 6.32
CA PHE A 241 9.43 -30.03 5.72
C PHE A 241 8.25 -29.11 5.42
N LEU A 242 8.36 -27.80 5.75
CA LEU A 242 7.31 -26.84 5.40
C LEU A 242 7.35 -26.56 3.90
N THR A 243 6.34 -27.09 3.19
CA THR A 243 6.11 -26.77 1.78
C THR A 243 5.42 -25.42 1.63
N PRO A 244 5.50 -24.74 0.46
CA PRO A 244 4.76 -23.50 0.19
C PRO A 244 3.26 -23.63 0.45
N THR A 245 2.66 -24.76 0.11
CA THR A 245 1.24 -25.04 0.34
C THR A 245 0.89 -25.02 1.82
N ILE A 246 1.66 -25.74 2.65
CA ILE A 246 1.44 -25.76 4.11
C ILE A 246 1.70 -24.36 4.70
N ALA A 247 2.76 -23.69 4.24
CA ALA A 247 3.10 -22.34 4.68
C ALA A 247 1.98 -21.34 4.32
N SER A 248 1.37 -21.42 3.13
CA SER A 248 0.29 -20.51 2.71
C SER A 248 -0.99 -20.71 3.53
N LEU A 249 -1.36 -21.95 3.86
CA LEU A 249 -2.50 -22.22 4.75
C LEU A 249 -2.28 -21.63 6.13
N TRP A 250 -1.07 -21.80 6.68
CA TRP A 250 -0.71 -21.24 7.98
C TRP A 250 -0.70 -19.70 7.97
N VAL A 251 -0.12 -19.08 6.93
CA VAL A 251 -0.14 -17.64 6.74
C VAL A 251 -1.57 -17.11 6.64
N GLY A 252 -2.44 -17.76 5.86
CA GLY A 252 -3.86 -17.40 5.75
C GLY A 252 -4.63 -17.50 7.08
N THR A 253 -4.19 -18.39 7.99
CA THR A 253 -4.80 -18.50 9.34
C THR A 253 -4.30 -17.42 10.29
N VAL A 254 -3.00 -17.08 10.20
CA VAL A 254 -2.34 -16.12 11.09
C VAL A 254 -2.50 -14.68 10.62
N THR A 255 -2.67 -14.44 9.34
CA THR A 255 -2.81 -13.10 8.76
C THR A 255 -4.21 -12.88 8.18
N PRO A 256 -4.67 -11.64 8.00
CA PRO A 256 -5.94 -11.35 7.32
C PRO A 256 -5.82 -11.41 5.79
N ILE A 257 -4.65 -11.75 5.26
CA ILE A 257 -4.41 -11.81 3.81
C ILE A 257 -5.14 -13.02 3.23
N PRO A 258 -5.93 -12.85 2.17
CA PRO A 258 -6.64 -13.96 1.55
C PRO A 258 -5.66 -15.06 1.08
N PRO A 259 -5.96 -16.35 1.31
CA PRO A 259 -5.07 -17.46 0.92
C PRO A 259 -4.72 -17.48 -0.57
N GLY A 260 -5.66 -17.09 -1.44
CA GLY A 260 -5.44 -16.98 -2.88
C GLY A 260 -4.38 -15.93 -3.27
N LEU A 261 -4.14 -14.93 -2.41
CA LEU A 261 -3.09 -13.93 -2.60
C LEU A 261 -1.79 -14.37 -1.90
N ALA A 262 -1.89 -14.98 -0.73
CA ALA A 262 -0.72 -15.40 0.04
C ALA A 262 0.08 -16.51 -0.67
N ARG A 263 -0.59 -17.48 -1.31
CA ARG A 263 0.07 -18.62 -1.95
C ARG A 263 1.04 -18.23 -3.08
N PRO A 264 0.63 -17.46 -4.11
CA PRO A 264 1.55 -17.01 -5.17
C PRO A 264 2.74 -16.21 -4.63
N LEU A 265 2.50 -15.38 -3.61
CA LEU A 265 3.57 -14.62 -2.96
C LEU A 265 4.58 -15.55 -2.30
N ILE A 266 4.14 -16.54 -1.52
CA ILE A 266 5.00 -17.51 -0.84
C ILE A 266 5.76 -18.38 -1.84
N GLU A 267 5.12 -18.85 -2.91
CA GLU A 267 5.79 -19.61 -3.97
C GLU A 267 6.89 -18.79 -4.66
N SER A 268 6.72 -17.47 -4.76
CA SER A 268 7.75 -16.58 -5.32
C SER A 268 8.98 -16.41 -4.42
N LEU A 269 8.88 -16.76 -3.13
CA LEU A 269 9.99 -16.69 -2.18
C LEU A 269 10.96 -17.88 -2.30
N GLU A 270 10.63 -18.92 -3.07
CA GLU A 270 11.47 -20.12 -3.22
C GLU A 270 12.79 -19.88 -3.97
N CYS A 271 12.96 -18.72 -4.60
CA CYS A 271 14.20 -18.33 -5.27
C CYS A 271 14.70 -16.96 -4.82
N ASP A 272 15.98 -16.70 -5.04
CA ASP A 272 16.55 -15.38 -4.84
C ASP A 272 15.89 -14.37 -5.78
N ALA A 273 15.63 -13.17 -5.28
CA ALA A 273 15.08 -12.05 -6.05
C ALA A 273 15.98 -10.83 -5.86
N VAL A 274 17.12 -10.84 -6.53
CA VAL A 274 18.16 -9.80 -6.48
C VAL A 274 18.43 -9.31 -7.89
N MET A 275 18.69 -8.03 -8.05
CA MET A 275 19.08 -7.44 -9.34
C MET A 275 20.31 -8.15 -9.91
N ARG A 276 20.28 -8.43 -11.20
CA ARG A 276 21.38 -9.04 -11.94
C ARG A 276 22.42 -8.01 -12.38
N ASN A 277 21.96 -6.79 -12.60
CA ASN A 277 22.78 -5.66 -13.05
C ASN A 277 22.10 -4.34 -12.64
N HIS A 278 22.77 -3.22 -12.91
CA HIS A 278 22.31 -1.87 -12.69
C HIS A 278 22.16 -1.09 -14.01
N ASP A 279 21.86 -1.78 -15.11
CA ASP A 279 21.77 -1.16 -16.45
C ASP A 279 20.70 -0.07 -16.53
N ILE A 280 19.69 -0.12 -15.65
CA ILE A 280 18.64 0.90 -15.55
C ILE A 280 19.22 2.29 -15.25
N ASP A 281 20.31 2.39 -14.48
CA ASP A 281 20.94 3.65 -14.10
C ASP A 281 21.50 4.41 -15.31
N GLY A 282 21.78 3.72 -16.41
CA GLY A 282 22.18 4.33 -17.67
C GLY A 282 21.03 4.92 -18.50
N VAL A 283 19.78 4.69 -18.11
CA VAL A 283 18.57 5.12 -18.82
C VAL A 283 17.69 6.00 -17.95
N ILE A 284 17.55 5.65 -16.68
CA ILE A 284 16.81 6.40 -15.67
C ILE A 284 17.75 6.58 -14.48
N GLU A 285 18.24 7.80 -14.27
CA GLU A 285 19.08 8.10 -13.12
C GLU A 285 18.33 7.79 -11.81
N PRO A 286 19.02 7.29 -10.77
CA PRO A 286 18.41 7.11 -9.46
C PRO A 286 17.81 8.44 -8.93
N PRO A 287 16.76 8.36 -8.08
CA PRO A 287 16.12 9.57 -7.56
C PRO A 287 17.12 10.45 -6.80
N PRO A 288 16.91 11.79 -6.80
CA PRO A 288 17.75 12.71 -6.04
C PRO A 288 17.86 12.30 -4.57
N GLY A 289 19.10 12.05 -4.12
CA GLY A 289 19.40 11.57 -2.76
C GLY A 289 19.44 10.05 -2.61
N GLY A 290 19.38 9.33 -3.73
CA GLY A 290 19.50 7.87 -3.80
C GLY A 290 18.21 7.13 -3.49
N LEU A 291 18.26 5.81 -3.66
CA LEU A 291 17.16 4.90 -3.37
C LEU A 291 16.95 4.76 -1.86
N THR A 292 15.72 4.48 -1.48
CA THR A 292 15.30 4.33 -0.08
C THR A 292 15.75 2.97 0.48
N GLY A 293 16.55 2.98 1.54
CA GLY A 293 16.94 1.75 2.25
C GLY A 293 15.75 1.05 2.92
N TYR A 294 15.88 -0.26 3.13
CA TYR A 294 14.78 -1.09 3.67
C TYR A 294 14.27 -0.59 5.02
N ARG A 295 15.17 -0.26 5.97
CA ARG A 295 14.78 0.30 7.28
C ARG A 295 13.94 1.55 7.12
N GLN A 296 14.39 2.49 6.30
CA GLN A 296 13.68 3.73 6.04
C GLN A 296 12.33 3.49 5.36
N ALA A 297 12.25 2.55 4.42
CA ALA A 297 11.00 2.16 3.77
C ALA A 297 9.98 1.60 4.78
N VAL A 298 10.45 0.80 5.75
CA VAL A 298 9.61 0.30 6.86
C VAL A 298 9.17 1.45 7.78
N GLU A 299 10.08 2.35 8.15
CA GLU A 299 9.74 3.53 8.95
C GLU A 299 8.67 4.38 8.28
N LEU A 300 8.81 4.66 7.00
CA LEU A 300 7.82 5.39 6.20
C LEU A 300 6.48 4.64 6.15
N ALA A 301 6.49 3.33 5.98
CA ALA A 301 5.28 2.52 5.95
C ALA A 301 4.55 2.48 7.30
N LEU A 302 5.28 2.55 8.42
CA LEU A 302 4.72 2.55 9.78
C LEU A 302 4.35 3.94 10.27
N ASN A 303 5.07 4.99 9.90
CA ASN A 303 4.82 6.38 10.35
C ASN A 303 3.52 6.98 9.79
N ARG A 304 2.90 6.30 8.85
CA ARG A 304 1.65 6.70 8.21
C ARG A 304 0.48 6.98 9.18
N VAL A 305 0.46 6.33 10.33
CA VAL A 305 -0.61 6.51 11.34
C VAL A 305 -0.36 7.72 12.24
N MET A 306 0.84 8.28 12.19
CA MET A 306 1.28 9.31 13.13
C MET A 306 0.99 10.74 12.68
N HIS A 307 0.79 10.98 11.38
CA HIS A 307 0.61 12.31 10.82
C HIS A 307 -0.47 12.28 9.71
N GLY A 308 -1.72 12.46 10.11
CA GLY A 308 -2.79 12.80 9.18
C GLY A 308 -2.63 14.26 8.72
N LEU A 309 -1.68 14.54 7.83
CA LEU A 309 -1.52 15.85 7.20
C LEU A 309 -1.80 15.72 5.70
N PRO A 310 -2.60 16.62 5.13
CA PRO A 310 -2.81 16.68 3.70
C PRO A 310 -1.61 17.31 2.99
N ASP A 311 -1.35 16.82 1.81
CA ASP A 311 -0.53 17.38 0.73
C ASP A 311 0.77 18.11 1.07
N ALA A 312 1.88 17.42 0.85
CA ALA A 312 3.16 18.08 0.66
C ALA A 312 3.69 17.85 -0.76
N THR A 313 4.11 18.90 -1.39
CA THR A 313 4.73 18.95 -2.71
C THR A 313 6.03 18.16 -2.79
N TRP A 314 6.38 17.64 -3.98
CA TRP A 314 7.56 16.81 -4.26
C TRP A 314 8.89 17.28 -3.66
N SER A 315 9.07 18.54 -3.33
CA SER A 315 10.28 19.07 -2.70
C SER A 315 10.46 18.67 -1.23
N SER A 316 9.42 18.24 -0.53
CA SER A 316 9.45 17.73 0.85
C SER A 316 9.44 16.19 0.94
N VAL A 317 9.47 15.50 -0.18
CA VAL A 317 9.23 14.06 -0.39
C VAL A 317 10.24 13.12 0.28
N ARG A 318 11.27 13.61 0.96
CA ARG A 318 12.24 12.73 1.65
C ARG A 318 11.72 12.05 2.90
N SER A 319 10.51 12.38 3.38
CA SER A 319 10.07 11.93 4.71
C SER A 319 8.60 11.53 4.84
N GLU A 320 7.80 11.50 3.79
CA GLU A 320 6.36 11.24 3.94
C GLU A 320 5.92 9.85 3.48
N PRO A 321 5.09 9.16 4.29
CA PRO A 321 4.51 7.87 3.93
C PRO A 321 3.45 8.02 2.83
N ALA A 322 3.28 6.99 2.01
CA ALA A 322 2.19 6.94 1.03
C ALA A 322 0.83 6.88 1.73
N GLU A 323 -0.11 7.77 1.43
CA GLU A 323 -1.43 7.81 2.06
C GLU A 323 -2.31 6.59 1.75
N PRO A 324 -3.24 6.19 2.68
CA PRO A 324 -4.25 5.19 2.38
C PRO A 324 -5.17 5.71 1.30
N LEU A 325 -5.41 4.87 0.31
CA LEU A 325 -6.38 5.14 -0.73
C LEU A 325 -7.66 4.36 -0.43
N PRO A 326 -8.84 4.88 -0.81
CA PRO A 326 -10.10 4.15 -0.70
C PRO A 326 -10.08 2.79 -1.42
N SER A 327 -9.17 2.64 -2.38
CA SER A 327 -8.95 1.41 -3.13
C SER A 327 -8.03 0.40 -2.43
N ASP A 328 -7.38 0.77 -1.33
CA ASP A 328 -6.55 -0.17 -0.58
C ASP A 328 -7.43 -1.25 0.07
N PRO A 329 -7.00 -2.51 0.10
CA PRO A 329 -7.78 -3.58 0.70
C PRO A 329 -7.99 -3.39 2.22
N ASP A 330 -9.10 -3.89 2.76
CA ASP A 330 -9.43 -3.80 4.20
C ASP A 330 -8.40 -4.45 5.13
N TRP A 331 -7.59 -5.38 4.60
CA TRP A 331 -6.50 -6.01 5.34
C TRP A 331 -5.19 -5.22 5.29
N ALA A 332 -5.16 -4.14 4.50
CA ALA A 332 -4.00 -3.27 4.39
C ALA A 332 -3.90 -2.32 5.59
N GLY A 333 -2.69 -2.07 6.03
CA GLY A 333 -2.42 -1.14 7.11
C GLY A 333 -2.44 -1.74 8.50
N GLU A 334 -2.32 -0.88 9.49
CA GLU A 334 -2.29 -1.30 10.88
C GLU A 334 -3.68 -1.67 11.40
N ILE A 335 -3.75 -2.68 12.25
CA ILE A 335 -4.99 -3.01 12.94
C ILE A 335 -5.25 -1.94 13.99
N VAL A 336 -6.31 -1.21 13.79
CA VAL A 336 -6.76 -0.15 14.68
C VAL A 336 -8.13 -0.53 15.23
N TYR A 337 -8.26 -0.54 16.54
CA TYR A 337 -9.56 -0.69 17.18
C TYR A 337 -10.15 0.69 17.48
N THR A 338 -11.36 0.92 17.00
CA THR A 338 -12.05 2.19 17.18
C THR A 338 -13.34 2.02 17.98
N ASP A 339 -13.63 2.98 18.84
CA ASP A 339 -14.91 3.14 19.52
C ASP A 339 -15.40 4.57 19.25
N VAL A 340 -16.57 4.71 18.65
CA VAL A 340 -17.14 5.99 18.27
C VAL A 340 -18.34 6.26 19.17
N GLN A 341 -18.37 7.44 19.80
CA GLN A 341 -19.46 7.92 20.62
C GLN A 341 -19.93 9.25 20.05
N THR A 342 -21.25 9.39 19.86
CA THR A 342 -21.89 10.63 19.40
C THR A 342 -22.85 11.10 20.48
N ALA A 343 -22.81 12.38 20.78
CA ALA A 343 -23.72 13.02 21.72
C ALA A 343 -24.14 14.41 21.20
N ALA A 344 -25.34 14.84 21.54
CA ALA A 344 -25.83 16.19 21.23
C ALA A 344 -25.79 17.08 22.48
N SER A 345 -25.30 18.30 22.33
CA SER A 345 -25.32 19.35 23.34
C SER A 345 -26.25 20.47 22.90
N THR A 346 -26.96 21.07 23.84
CA THR A 346 -27.72 22.32 23.59
C THR A 346 -26.80 23.53 23.63
N ALA A 347 -25.56 23.39 24.11
CA ALA A 347 -24.59 24.48 24.15
C ALA A 347 -24.01 24.77 22.76
N PRO A 348 -23.58 26.00 22.49
CA PRO A 348 -22.92 26.36 21.24
C PRO A 348 -21.53 25.66 21.16
N PRO A 349 -20.96 25.51 19.94
CA PRO A 349 -19.67 24.82 19.74
C PRO A 349 -18.55 25.41 20.58
N GLU A 350 -18.51 26.69 20.81
CA GLU A 350 -17.46 27.38 21.59
C GLU A 350 -17.43 26.93 23.06
N ASP A 351 -18.59 26.74 23.67
CA ASP A 351 -18.69 26.31 25.07
C ASP A 351 -18.29 24.83 25.21
N VAL A 352 -18.71 23.98 24.28
CA VAL A 352 -18.34 22.59 24.24
C VAL A 352 -16.81 22.44 24.00
N TRP A 353 -16.28 23.31 23.13
CA TRP A 353 -14.83 23.34 22.88
C TRP A 353 -14.03 23.71 24.12
N LYS A 354 -14.44 24.75 24.83
CA LYS A 354 -13.81 25.19 26.08
C LYS A 354 -13.84 24.11 27.16
N ALA A 355 -14.97 23.42 27.31
CA ALA A 355 -15.07 22.28 28.22
C ALA A 355 -14.12 21.13 27.82
N LEU A 356 -13.93 20.88 26.52
CA LEU A 356 -13.00 19.90 26.00
C LEU A 356 -11.54 20.30 26.31
N GLU A 357 -11.16 21.57 26.09
CA GLU A 357 -9.82 22.08 26.41
C GLU A 357 -9.49 21.98 27.91
N GLU A 358 -10.42 22.35 28.78
CA GLU A 358 -10.27 22.22 30.24
C GLU A 358 -10.05 20.76 30.65
N LYS A 359 -10.81 19.84 30.08
CA LYS A 359 -10.66 18.40 30.33
C LYS A 359 -9.33 17.85 29.78
N ALA A 360 -8.93 18.28 28.59
CA ALA A 360 -7.66 17.91 27.99
C ALA A 360 -6.48 18.40 28.85
N GLY A 361 -6.52 19.64 29.32
CA GLY A 361 -5.47 20.22 30.17
C GLY A 361 -5.40 19.62 31.57
N SER A 362 -6.54 19.23 32.15
CA SER A 362 -6.60 18.66 33.52
C SER A 362 -6.09 17.21 33.61
N ARG A 363 -6.11 16.47 32.50
CA ARG A 363 -5.66 15.08 32.45
C ARG A 363 -4.20 15.00 31.98
N GLY A 364 -3.23 15.09 32.86
CA GLY A 364 -1.79 15.06 32.55
C GLY A 364 -1.27 13.83 31.76
N ARG A 365 -2.15 12.94 31.34
CA ARG A 365 -1.89 11.80 30.47
C ARG A 365 -2.17 12.07 28.99
N TRP A 366 -2.71 13.24 28.65
CA TRP A 366 -3.05 13.59 27.27
C TRP A 366 -2.02 14.56 26.70
N ARG A 367 -1.63 14.34 25.48
CA ARG A 367 -0.76 15.22 24.70
C ARG A 367 -1.51 15.65 23.47
N LEU A 368 -1.64 16.95 23.28
CA LEU A 368 -2.22 17.53 22.06
C LEU A 368 -1.31 17.19 20.87
N VAL A 369 -1.88 16.61 19.83
CA VAL A 369 -1.22 16.27 18.56
C VAL A 369 -1.62 17.25 17.48
N GLU A 370 -2.92 17.54 17.38
CA GLU A 370 -3.48 18.39 16.34
C GLU A 370 -4.75 19.04 16.85
N GLN A 371 -5.02 20.29 16.44
CA GLN A 371 -6.30 20.93 16.68
C GLN A 371 -6.66 21.92 15.57
N GLU A 372 -7.95 21.96 15.24
CA GLU A 372 -8.62 23.03 14.55
C GLU A 372 -9.62 23.65 15.53
N PRO A 373 -9.36 24.87 16.06
CA PRO A 373 -10.19 25.45 17.11
C PRO A 373 -11.66 25.49 16.75
N GLY A 374 -12.51 24.95 17.64
CA GLY A 374 -13.96 24.87 17.44
C GLY A 374 -14.45 23.72 16.56
N LEU A 375 -13.57 22.99 15.88
CA LEU A 375 -13.92 21.94 14.92
C LEU A 375 -13.38 20.56 15.30
N MET A 376 -12.07 20.43 15.53
CA MET A 376 -11.43 19.14 15.75
C MET A 376 -10.26 19.22 16.73
N MET A 377 -10.15 18.23 17.60
CA MET A 377 -9.01 18.04 18.49
C MET A 377 -8.58 16.59 18.49
N ARG A 378 -7.28 16.35 18.28
CA ARG A 378 -6.66 15.02 18.39
C ARG A 378 -5.64 14.99 19.51
N LEU A 379 -5.84 14.07 20.43
CA LEU A 379 -5.02 13.89 21.62
C LEU A 379 -4.37 12.51 21.62
N GLN A 380 -3.08 12.44 21.89
CA GLN A 380 -2.40 11.18 22.19
C GLN A 380 -2.52 10.88 23.69
N VAL A 381 -2.96 9.67 24.02
CA VAL A 381 -3.11 9.23 25.41
C VAL A 381 -1.86 8.46 25.82
N LYS A 382 -1.15 8.94 26.87
CA LYS A 382 -0.07 8.18 27.49
C LYS A 382 -0.68 7.00 28.24
N THR A 383 -0.43 5.80 27.74
CA THR A 383 -0.94 4.54 28.29
C THR A 383 0.21 3.60 28.67
N ARG A 384 -0.03 2.72 29.66
CA ARG A 384 0.83 1.57 29.96
C ARG A 384 0.37 0.30 29.24
N ALA A 385 -0.74 0.40 28.51
CA ALA A 385 -1.22 -0.70 27.68
C ALA A 385 -0.20 -1.02 26.57
N PRO A 386 -0.08 -2.28 26.15
CA PRO A 386 0.80 -2.67 25.05
C PRO A 386 0.20 -2.23 23.71
N GLY A 387 0.35 -0.93 23.40
CA GLY A 387 -0.18 -0.27 22.22
C GLY A 387 -0.14 1.24 22.36
N ARG A 388 -0.63 1.92 21.33
CA ARG A 388 -0.76 3.38 21.28
C ARG A 388 -2.23 3.74 21.28
N GLN A 389 -2.58 4.86 21.88
CA GLN A 389 -3.98 5.29 22.01
C GLN A 389 -4.12 6.76 21.67
N TRP A 390 -5.16 7.09 20.91
CA TRP A 390 -5.56 8.45 20.58
C TRP A 390 -7.03 8.65 20.88
N LEU A 391 -7.35 9.90 21.09
CA LEU A 391 -8.71 10.42 21.18
C LEU A 391 -8.85 11.53 20.14
N GLU A 392 -9.79 11.37 19.23
CA GLU A 392 -10.18 12.38 18.26
C GLU A 392 -11.58 12.85 18.60
N VAL A 393 -11.76 14.15 18.66
CA VAL A 393 -13.06 14.78 18.91
C VAL A 393 -13.35 15.75 17.78
N THR A 394 -14.55 15.67 17.22
CA THR A 394 -15.06 16.60 16.22
C THR A 394 -16.38 17.23 16.71
N LEU A 395 -16.51 18.53 16.46
CA LEU A 395 -17.71 19.29 16.76
C LEU A 395 -18.36 19.74 15.45
N ALA A 396 -19.66 19.54 15.32
CA ALA A 396 -20.43 20.04 14.19
C ALA A 396 -21.61 20.86 14.72
N PRO A 397 -21.81 22.12 14.24
CA PRO A 397 -22.95 22.92 14.60
C PRO A 397 -24.25 22.25 14.11
N GLN A 398 -25.29 22.32 14.93
CA GLN A 398 -26.65 21.90 14.61
C GLN A 398 -27.64 23.06 14.80
N GLU A 399 -28.86 22.91 14.27
CA GLU A 399 -29.92 23.93 14.43
C GLU A 399 -30.19 24.29 15.90
N ARG A 400 -30.00 23.38 16.82
CA ARG A 400 -30.11 23.58 18.26
C ARG A 400 -28.90 23.01 18.99
N GLY A 401 -27.77 23.76 18.96
CA GLY A 401 -26.58 23.40 19.71
C GLY A 401 -25.48 22.73 18.89
N THR A 402 -24.82 21.70 19.43
CA THR A 402 -23.61 21.11 18.88
C THR A 402 -23.69 19.58 18.88
N GLN A 403 -23.35 18.98 17.77
CA GLN A 403 -23.07 17.53 17.70
C GLN A 403 -21.61 17.29 18.08
N TYR A 404 -21.42 16.55 19.13
CA TYR A 404 -20.14 16.05 19.60
C TYR A 404 -19.91 14.62 19.09
N THR A 405 -18.83 14.39 18.39
CA THR A 405 -18.40 13.04 17.98
C THR A 405 -17.02 12.78 18.53
N GLN A 406 -16.89 11.70 19.27
CA GLN A 406 -15.65 11.23 19.87
C GLN A 406 -15.25 9.88 19.30
N ARG A 407 -14.04 9.77 18.81
CA ARG A 407 -13.45 8.54 18.28
C ARG A 407 -12.24 8.18 19.13
N SER A 408 -12.36 7.10 19.91
CA SER A 408 -11.23 6.50 20.63
C SER A 408 -10.54 5.50 19.71
N ILE A 409 -9.25 5.65 19.54
CA ILE A 409 -8.43 4.86 18.63
C ILE A 409 -7.37 4.12 19.45
N PHE A 410 -7.32 2.79 19.36
CA PHE A 410 -6.27 1.98 19.99
C PHE A 410 -5.58 1.11 18.95
N MET A 411 -4.26 1.29 18.84
CA MET A 411 -3.38 0.52 17.97
C MET A 411 -2.58 -0.46 18.81
N PRO A 412 -2.89 -1.76 18.76
CA PRO A 412 -2.24 -2.78 19.58
C PRO A 412 -0.80 -3.02 19.12
N THR A 413 0.13 -3.21 20.03
CA THR A 413 1.48 -3.68 19.74
C THR A 413 1.57 -5.19 20.00
N GLY A 414 1.78 -5.97 18.96
CA GLY A 414 1.92 -7.42 19.03
C GLY A 414 0.69 -8.17 19.55
N ILE A 415 0.88 -9.43 19.96
CA ILE A 415 -0.19 -10.26 20.56
C ILE A 415 -0.69 -9.68 21.89
N SER A 416 0.24 -9.19 22.72
CA SER A 416 -0.12 -8.65 24.03
C SER A 416 -1.11 -7.49 23.92
N GLY A 417 -0.95 -6.61 22.95
CA GLY A 417 -1.89 -5.51 22.68
C GLY A 417 -3.27 -5.99 22.26
N ARG A 418 -3.33 -7.05 21.48
CA ARG A 418 -4.60 -7.65 21.03
C ARG A 418 -5.34 -8.33 22.17
N LEU A 419 -4.64 -9.13 22.98
CA LEU A 419 -5.20 -9.77 24.16
C LEU A 419 -5.69 -8.73 25.17
N TYR A 420 -4.87 -7.69 25.39
CA TYR A 420 -5.28 -6.56 26.23
C TYR A 420 -6.59 -5.95 25.74
N TRP A 421 -6.74 -5.67 24.42
CA TRP A 421 -7.95 -5.06 23.89
C TRP A 421 -9.18 -5.95 24.04
N LEU A 422 -9.06 -7.26 23.83
CA LEU A 422 -10.17 -8.20 24.02
C LEU A 422 -10.76 -8.10 25.43
N VAL A 423 -9.90 -7.96 26.46
CA VAL A 423 -10.33 -7.86 27.86
C VAL A 423 -10.75 -6.43 28.21
N ALA A 424 -10.02 -5.43 27.73
CA ALA A 424 -10.19 -4.04 28.14
C ALA A 424 -11.25 -3.28 27.34
N ARG A 425 -11.71 -3.80 26.19
CA ARG A 425 -12.71 -3.17 25.32
C ARG A 425 -13.95 -2.65 26.05
N PRO A 426 -14.64 -3.41 26.94
CA PRO A 426 -15.81 -2.90 27.63
C PRO A 426 -15.50 -1.74 28.57
N LEU A 427 -14.32 -1.75 29.20
CA LEU A 427 -13.86 -0.65 30.07
C LEU A 427 -13.53 0.60 29.27
N HIS A 428 -12.90 0.43 28.09
CA HIS A 428 -12.63 1.55 27.18
C HIS A 428 -13.94 2.18 26.68
N ALA A 429 -14.93 1.37 26.28
CA ALA A 429 -16.24 1.86 25.85
C ALA A 429 -16.98 2.60 26.97
N ALA A 430 -16.90 2.12 28.21
CA ALA A 430 -17.49 2.80 29.37
C ALA A 430 -16.79 4.14 29.66
N ALA A 431 -15.46 4.16 29.64
CA ALA A 431 -14.69 5.39 29.86
C ALA A 431 -14.92 6.42 28.74
N SER A 432 -15.06 5.96 27.48
CA SER A 432 -15.36 6.79 26.31
C SER A 432 -16.72 7.45 26.47
N ARG A 433 -17.75 6.70 26.83
CA ARG A 433 -19.12 7.24 27.09
C ARG A 433 -19.12 8.21 28.28
N GLY A 434 -18.36 7.90 29.34
CA GLY A 434 -18.23 8.80 30.49
C GLY A 434 -17.66 10.16 30.09
N LEU A 435 -16.58 10.16 29.32
CA LEU A 435 -15.96 11.39 28.83
C LEU A 435 -16.91 12.22 27.95
N ALA A 436 -17.60 11.58 27.00
CA ALA A 436 -18.55 12.27 26.15
C ALA A 436 -19.66 12.98 26.96
N ARG A 437 -20.21 12.32 28.00
CA ARG A 437 -21.20 12.92 28.90
C ARG A 437 -20.63 14.10 29.70
N GLU A 438 -19.39 13.96 30.19
CA GLU A 438 -18.72 15.03 30.95
C GLU A 438 -18.48 16.29 30.10
N VAL A 439 -18.14 16.14 28.84
CA VAL A 439 -17.86 17.26 27.92
C VAL A 439 -19.17 17.92 27.42
N VAL A 440 -20.17 17.11 27.10
CA VAL A 440 -21.43 17.58 26.54
C VAL A 440 -22.39 18.15 27.61
N GLY A 441 -22.07 17.92 28.88
CA GLY A 441 -22.85 18.47 29.99
C GLY A 441 -24.27 17.88 30.09
N THR A 442 -24.50 16.65 29.64
CA THR A 442 -25.72 15.90 29.89
C THR A 442 -25.71 15.37 31.33
N ASP A 443 -25.84 16.29 32.27
CA ASP A 443 -26.22 15.98 33.64
C ASP A 443 -27.73 15.80 33.71
N ARG A 444 -28.14 14.60 34.11
CA ARG A 444 -29.40 14.14 34.68
C ARG A 444 -30.56 13.82 33.75
#